data_817efeb9600e51e79c31eaa9f69d1a77
#
_entry.id   817efeb9600e51e79c31eaa9f69d1a77
#
_cell.length_a   1.000
_cell.length_b   1.000
_cell.length_c   1.000
_cell.angle_alpha   90.00
_cell.angle_beta   90.00
_cell.angle_gamma   90.00
#
_symmetry.space_group_name_H-M   'P 1'
#
loop_
_entity.id
_entity.type
_entity.pdbx_description
1 polymer ?
#
loop_
_entity_poly.entity_id
_entity_poly.type
_entity_poly.pdbx_seq_one_letter_code
_entity_poly.pdbx_strand_id
1 'polypeptide(L)'
;MRIVDVCAFYTPSGGGVRTYVDAKLKAAARFGHEMIVIAPGERDSITRVGPGAVLATIASPTLPVDRKYRYFDDERALHRSLDSWQPDHVEASSPWSSATMVGRWQGAASRSLVMHSDPLAAYAYRWLGGMMPTPLIDRWFGWFWRHLRGLDRMFDVVICANDNLAGRLQDGGLQRAETIRMGVETGQFSPRLRSLELRNAALRSLNLDPSATLLVGVGRFSAEKRWEMVIRAVGECSRSRRVGLLLIGDGPRKRKLERLADCTGGVAVLPRLSDRSQLAQLLASADALVHGCEAETFCMVAAEARASGIPMIVPDRGAGIDQLVPGAGFSYRAASDRALARAIHAFIERGPELQRAAAVRSSVVRSIDDHFRDLFARYAGLEERHLETWPINGLSEPAVVPEHAAVMR
;
A
#
# COMPACT_ATOMS: atom_id res chain seq x y z
N MET A 1 7.61 -22.30 9.03
CA MET A 1 7.56 -21.27 10.11
C MET A 1 6.12 -20.89 10.40
N ARG A 2 5.85 -20.59 11.65
CA ARG A 2 4.62 -19.92 12.07
C ARG A 2 4.87 -18.43 12.20
N ILE A 3 4.25 -17.65 11.34
CA ILE A 3 4.42 -16.19 11.26
C ILE A 3 3.18 -15.53 11.85
N VAL A 4 3.35 -14.59 12.77
CA VAL A 4 2.26 -13.76 13.31
C VAL A 4 2.45 -12.32 12.85
N ASP A 5 1.46 -11.76 12.14
CA ASP A 5 1.41 -10.36 11.72
C ASP A 5 0.43 -9.57 12.60
N VAL A 6 0.94 -8.68 13.42
CA VAL A 6 0.14 -7.74 14.21
C VAL A 6 -0.19 -6.51 13.36
N CYS A 7 -1.36 -6.55 12.72
CA CYS A 7 -1.78 -5.56 11.74
C CYS A 7 -2.87 -4.62 12.27
N ALA A 8 -2.48 -3.46 12.79
CA ALA A 8 -3.39 -2.46 13.36
C ALA A 8 -4.39 -1.85 12.35
N PHE A 9 -4.08 -1.88 11.05
CA PHE A 9 -4.92 -1.26 10.01
C PHE A 9 -5.64 -2.27 9.11
N TYR A 10 -5.68 -3.54 9.50
CA TYR A 10 -6.51 -4.53 8.84
C TYR A 10 -7.98 -4.33 9.22
N THR A 11 -8.83 -4.05 8.25
CA THR A 11 -10.29 -3.94 8.45
C THR A 11 -11.04 -4.58 7.27
N PRO A 12 -12.28 -5.06 7.47
CA PRO A 12 -13.11 -5.64 6.40
C PRO A 12 -13.35 -4.69 5.22
N SER A 13 -13.36 -3.38 5.47
CA SER A 13 -13.51 -2.32 4.46
C SER A 13 -12.17 -1.68 4.06
N GLY A 14 -11.03 -2.28 4.44
CA GLY A 14 -9.69 -1.74 4.24
C GLY A 14 -9.29 -1.56 2.78
N GLY A 15 -8.28 -0.71 2.55
CA GLY A 15 -7.70 -0.42 1.24
C GLY A 15 -6.48 -1.31 0.94
N GLY A 16 -5.36 -0.68 0.54
CA GLY A 16 -4.14 -1.38 0.13
C GLY A 16 -3.55 -2.31 1.18
N VAL A 17 -3.61 -1.94 2.47
CA VAL A 17 -3.12 -2.81 3.56
C VAL A 17 -3.90 -4.12 3.60
N ARG A 18 -5.22 -4.09 3.51
CA ARG A 18 -6.03 -5.31 3.45
C ARG A 18 -5.67 -6.16 2.24
N THR A 19 -5.60 -5.54 1.05
CA THR A 19 -5.24 -6.26 -0.18
C THR A 19 -3.89 -6.95 -0.04
N TYR A 20 -2.90 -6.29 0.57
CA TYR A 20 -1.58 -6.84 0.83
C TYR A 20 -1.64 -8.01 1.83
N VAL A 21 -2.34 -7.85 2.94
CA VAL A 21 -2.46 -8.89 3.98
C VAL A 21 -3.22 -10.11 3.46
N ASP A 22 -4.31 -9.91 2.71
CA ASP A 22 -5.05 -11.00 2.07
C ASP A 22 -4.18 -11.77 1.06
N ALA A 23 -3.32 -11.07 0.30
CA ALA A 23 -2.36 -11.71 -0.60
C ALA A 23 -1.26 -12.46 0.17
N LYS A 24 -0.77 -11.88 1.29
CA LYS A 24 0.23 -12.50 2.16
C LYS A 24 -0.28 -13.80 2.81
N LEU A 25 -1.51 -13.81 3.31
CA LEU A 25 -2.15 -15.01 3.85
C LEU A 25 -2.20 -16.16 2.82
N LYS A 26 -2.55 -15.84 1.56
CA LYS A 26 -2.56 -16.83 0.48
C LYS A 26 -1.15 -17.29 0.10
N ALA A 27 -0.19 -16.38 0.07
CA ALA A 27 1.19 -16.69 -0.26
C ALA A 27 1.85 -17.57 0.79
N ALA A 28 1.65 -17.29 2.09
CA ALA A 28 2.23 -18.07 3.17
C ALA A 28 1.97 -19.56 3.03
N ALA A 29 0.72 -19.96 2.76
CA ALA A 29 0.36 -21.35 2.53
C ALA A 29 1.11 -21.99 1.34
N ARG A 30 1.27 -21.24 0.23
CA ARG A 30 2.01 -21.69 -0.96
C ARG A 30 3.50 -21.88 -0.70
N PHE A 31 4.08 -21.10 0.21
CA PHE A 31 5.47 -21.19 0.62
C PHE A 31 5.69 -22.12 1.85
N GLY A 32 4.65 -22.84 2.29
CA GLY A 32 4.75 -23.82 3.39
C GLY A 32 4.83 -23.19 4.77
N HIS A 33 4.26 -21.98 4.96
CA HIS A 33 4.21 -21.27 6.24
C HIS A 33 2.79 -21.25 6.81
N GLU A 34 2.69 -21.29 8.15
CA GLU A 34 1.47 -20.92 8.86
C GLU A 34 1.47 -19.40 9.09
N MET A 35 0.34 -18.75 8.80
CA MET A 35 0.21 -17.32 8.92
C MET A 35 -1.00 -16.94 9.77
N ILE A 36 -0.75 -16.23 10.85
CA ILE A 36 -1.76 -15.68 11.73
C ILE A 36 -1.72 -14.15 11.61
N VAL A 37 -2.83 -13.53 11.28
CA VAL A 37 -2.99 -12.08 11.35
C VAL A 37 -3.76 -11.74 12.61
N ILE A 38 -3.16 -10.94 13.50
CA ILE A 38 -3.84 -10.40 14.68
C ILE A 38 -4.24 -8.96 14.36
N ALA A 39 -5.53 -8.68 14.38
CA ALA A 39 -6.10 -7.36 14.10
C ALA A 39 -6.97 -6.86 15.25
N PRO A 40 -7.13 -5.53 15.43
CA PRO A 40 -8.10 -5.00 16.39
C PRO A 40 -9.52 -5.23 15.86
N GLY A 41 -10.40 -5.78 16.69
CA GLY A 41 -11.76 -6.16 16.33
C GLY A 41 -12.82 -5.61 17.28
N GLU A 42 -14.06 -5.91 16.99
CA GLU A 42 -15.22 -5.59 17.85
C GLU A 42 -15.26 -6.50 19.08
N ARG A 43 -14.81 -7.73 18.89
CA ARG A 43 -14.75 -8.81 19.88
C ARG A 43 -13.56 -9.69 19.59
N ASP A 44 -13.18 -10.47 20.56
CA ASP A 44 -12.21 -11.55 20.36
C ASP A 44 -12.81 -12.60 19.43
N SER A 45 -12.07 -12.97 18.41
CA SER A 45 -12.48 -14.04 17.51
C SER A 45 -11.27 -14.68 16.83
N ILE A 46 -11.43 -15.94 16.43
CA ILE A 46 -10.45 -16.67 15.62
C ILE A 46 -11.20 -17.25 14.43
N THR A 47 -10.77 -16.89 13.23
CA THR A 47 -11.40 -17.32 11.99
C THR A 47 -10.35 -17.93 11.07
N ARG A 48 -10.52 -19.18 10.69
CA ARG A 48 -9.67 -19.80 9.66
C ARG A 48 -10.08 -19.27 8.29
N VAL A 49 -9.15 -18.63 7.58
CA VAL A 49 -9.41 -17.98 6.29
C VAL A 49 -8.82 -18.73 5.10
N GLY A 50 -8.06 -19.81 5.39
CA GLY A 50 -7.49 -20.69 4.38
C GLY A 50 -6.62 -21.79 5.02
N PRO A 51 -6.01 -22.66 4.21
CA PRO A 51 -5.03 -23.63 4.70
C PRO A 51 -3.85 -22.92 5.36
N GLY A 52 -3.57 -23.24 6.63
CA GLY A 52 -2.49 -22.59 7.40
C GLY A 52 -2.66 -21.06 7.61
N ALA A 53 -3.85 -20.49 7.36
CA ALA A 53 -4.10 -19.09 7.42
C ALA A 53 -5.24 -18.75 8.40
N VAL A 54 -4.96 -17.90 9.39
CA VAL A 54 -5.87 -17.53 10.47
C VAL A 54 -5.96 -16.00 10.58
N LEU A 55 -7.17 -15.49 10.75
CA LEU A 55 -7.43 -14.13 11.21
C LEU A 55 -7.92 -14.19 12.66
N ALA A 56 -7.14 -13.64 13.57
CA ALA A 56 -7.52 -13.44 14.97
C ALA A 56 -7.84 -11.96 15.21
N THR A 57 -8.87 -11.70 15.99
CA THR A 57 -9.18 -10.33 16.42
C THR A 57 -9.15 -10.22 17.94
N ILE A 58 -8.65 -9.07 18.44
CA ILE A 58 -8.70 -8.70 19.84
C ILE A 58 -9.67 -7.54 20.00
N ALA A 59 -10.62 -7.67 20.95
CA ALA A 59 -11.57 -6.62 21.25
C ALA A 59 -10.84 -5.29 21.54
N SER A 60 -11.18 -4.27 20.79
CA SER A 60 -10.40 -3.02 20.78
C SER A 60 -11.31 -1.82 20.52
N PRO A 61 -11.04 -0.65 21.11
CA PRO A 61 -11.84 0.54 20.90
C PRO A 61 -11.70 1.10 19.48
N THR A 62 -12.71 1.85 19.05
CA THR A 62 -12.68 2.57 17.77
C THR A 62 -11.74 3.76 17.83
N LEU A 63 -11.02 4.01 16.72
CA LEU A 63 -10.15 5.17 16.60
C LEU A 63 -10.99 6.47 16.56
N PRO A 64 -10.75 7.45 17.46
CA PRO A 64 -11.59 8.65 17.55
C PRO A 64 -11.65 9.48 16.28
N VAL A 65 -10.54 9.55 15.53
CA VAL A 65 -10.42 10.35 14.29
C VAL A 65 -10.97 9.65 13.03
N ASP A 66 -11.08 8.32 13.03
CA ASP A 66 -11.70 7.56 11.95
C ASP A 66 -12.34 6.28 12.50
N ARG A 67 -13.63 6.32 12.76
CA ARG A 67 -14.41 5.22 13.36
C ARG A 67 -14.45 3.92 12.53
N LYS A 68 -13.91 3.93 11.33
CA LYS A 68 -13.74 2.72 10.52
C LYS A 68 -12.59 1.85 11.00
N TYR A 69 -11.67 2.43 11.79
CA TYR A 69 -10.51 1.74 12.34
C TYR A 69 -10.65 1.57 13.84
N ARG A 70 -9.99 0.54 14.35
CA ARG A 70 -9.80 0.27 15.78
C ARG A 70 -8.30 0.28 16.07
N TYR A 71 -7.93 0.36 17.34
CA TYR A 71 -6.52 0.33 17.74
C TYR A 71 -6.35 -0.55 18.96
N PHE A 72 -5.20 -1.21 19.08
CA PHE A 72 -4.86 -1.99 20.27
C PHE A 72 -4.61 -1.04 21.44
N ASP A 73 -5.29 -1.27 22.57
CA ASP A 73 -5.17 -0.53 23.82
C ASP A 73 -4.76 -1.43 25.00
N ASP A 74 -4.89 -2.76 24.87
CA ASP A 74 -4.45 -3.74 25.86
C ASP A 74 -3.20 -4.50 25.38
N GLU A 75 -2.02 -4.04 25.83
CA GLU A 75 -0.73 -4.68 25.56
C GLU A 75 -0.67 -6.11 26.12
N ARG A 76 -1.29 -6.35 27.30
CA ARG A 76 -1.29 -7.69 27.91
C ARG A 76 -2.14 -8.68 27.12
N ALA A 77 -3.27 -8.25 26.59
CA ALA A 77 -4.10 -9.11 25.72
C ALA A 77 -3.35 -9.47 24.45
N LEU A 78 -2.64 -8.51 23.84
CA LEU A 78 -1.80 -8.77 22.67
C LEU A 78 -0.67 -9.77 22.99
N HIS A 79 0.03 -9.59 24.11
CA HIS A 79 1.12 -10.49 24.52
C HIS A 79 0.59 -11.90 24.80
N ARG A 80 -0.53 -12.07 25.53
CA ARG A 80 -1.17 -13.38 25.73
C ARG A 80 -1.54 -14.05 24.40
N SER A 81 -2.02 -13.28 23.43
CA SER A 81 -2.33 -13.80 22.11
C SER A 81 -1.05 -14.27 21.39
N LEU A 82 0.03 -13.50 21.43
CA LEU A 82 1.33 -13.90 20.87
C LEU A 82 1.86 -15.16 21.54
N ASP A 83 1.80 -15.24 22.87
CA ASP A 83 2.23 -16.44 23.62
C ASP A 83 1.43 -17.67 23.25
N SER A 84 0.12 -17.55 23.03
CA SER A 84 -0.75 -18.65 22.65
C SER A 84 -0.47 -19.21 21.24
N TRP A 85 0.00 -18.35 20.34
CA TRP A 85 0.35 -18.75 18.98
C TRP A 85 1.75 -19.33 18.85
N GLN A 86 2.66 -19.07 19.79
CA GLN A 86 4.05 -19.53 19.78
C GLN A 86 4.71 -19.31 18.40
N PRO A 87 4.84 -18.05 17.95
CA PRO A 87 5.39 -17.73 16.64
C PRO A 87 6.89 -18.01 16.56
N ASP A 88 7.36 -18.38 15.37
CA ASP A 88 8.78 -18.39 15.00
C ASP A 88 9.21 -16.97 14.60
N HIS A 89 8.28 -16.21 14.01
CA HIS A 89 8.49 -14.82 13.59
C HIS A 89 7.28 -13.94 13.89
N VAL A 90 7.51 -12.72 14.40
CA VAL A 90 6.46 -11.71 14.61
C VAL A 90 6.70 -10.48 13.74
N GLU A 91 5.74 -10.18 12.88
CA GLU A 91 5.71 -8.93 12.12
C GLU A 91 4.81 -7.91 12.81
N ALA A 92 5.28 -6.66 12.91
CA ALA A 92 4.42 -5.51 13.22
C ALA A 92 4.17 -4.70 11.94
N SER A 93 2.93 -4.59 11.55
CA SER A 93 2.51 -3.80 10.39
C SER A 93 2.22 -2.37 10.79
N SER A 94 3.15 -1.46 10.49
CA SER A 94 3.09 -0.01 10.77
C SER A 94 3.72 0.45 12.09
N PRO A 95 4.38 1.63 12.11
CA PRO A 95 5.23 2.09 13.21
C PRO A 95 4.44 2.83 14.31
N TRP A 96 3.30 2.31 14.72
CA TRP A 96 2.46 2.92 15.76
C TRP A 96 2.53 2.18 17.09
N SER A 97 1.59 2.44 18.00
CA SER A 97 1.56 1.83 19.34
C SER A 97 1.62 0.30 19.33
N SER A 98 0.98 -0.34 18.36
CA SER A 98 1.03 -1.80 18.17
C SER A 98 2.46 -2.31 17.95
N ALA A 99 3.30 -1.59 17.18
CA ALA A 99 4.70 -1.96 17.04
C ALA A 99 5.48 -1.84 18.36
N THR A 100 5.18 -0.81 19.17
CA THR A 100 5.79 -0.70 20.51
C THR A 100 5.39 -1.86 21.41
N MET A 101 4.13 -2.27 21.38
CA MET A 101 3.65 -3.42 22.14
C MET A 101 4.35 -4.72 21.69
N VAL A 102 4.45 -4.95 20.36
CA VAL A 102 5.20 -6.10 19.82
C VAL A 102 6.68 -6.05 20.23
N GLY A 103 7.30 -4.88 20.14
CA GLY A 103 8.70 -4.70 20.53
C GLY A 103 8.99 -4.96 22.01
N ARG A 104 7.99 -4.80 22.89
CA ARG A 104 8.08 -5.10 24.34
C ARG A 104 7.74 -6.53 24.71
N TRP A 105 7.17 -7.29 23.80
CA TRP A 105 6.87 -8.69 24.06
C TRP A 105 8.16 -9.47 24.34
N GLN A 106 8.12 -10.38 25.34
CA GLN A 106 9.31 -11.08 25.85
C GLN A 106 9.53 -12.47 25.20
N GLY A 107 8.75 -12.81 24.19
CA GLY A 107 8.93 -14.09 23.48
C GLY A 107 10.23 -14.11 22.67
N ALA A 108 10.71 -15.33 22.36
CA ALA A 108 11.99 -15.58 21.70
C ALA A 108 11.98 -15.42 20.17
N ALA A 109 10.79 -15.22 19.56
CA ALA A 109 10.67 -15.10 18.10
C ALA A 109 11.42 -13.89 17.53
N SER A 110 11.97 -14.04 16.34
CA SER A 110 12.51 -12.91 15.57
C SER A 110 11.40 -11.91 15.20
N ARG A 111 11.75 -10.63 14.98
CA ARG A 111 10.77 -9.55 14.81
C ARG A 111 11.09 -8.65 13.63
N SER A 112 10.07 -8.37 12.82
CA SER A 112 10.16 -7.36 11.77
C SER A 112 9.12 -6.24 11.92
N LEU A 113 9.51 -5.03 11.55
CA LEU A 113 8.62 -3.88 11.41
C LEU A 113 8.43 -3.60 9.91
N VAL A 114 7.20 -3.72 9.40
CA VAL A 114 6.89 -3.42 7.99
C VAL A 114 6.29 -2.04 7.87
N MET A 115 6.91 -1.18 7.06
CA MET A 115 6.52 0.20 6.81
C MET A 115 5.53 0.29 5.65
N HIS A 116 4.25 0.07 5.90
CA HIS A 116 3.19 0.20 4.88
C HIS A 116 2.92 1.64 4.46
N SER A 117 3.31 2.60 5.25
CA SER A 117 3.18 4.03 4.94
C SER A 117 4.36 4.81 5.51
N ASP A 118 4.59 5.97 4.91
CA ASP A 118 5.46 6.99 5.47
C ASP A 118 4.60 8.04 6.19
N PRO A 119 4.52 8.02 7.54
CA PRO A 119 3.66 8.95 8.26
C PRO A 119 4.08 10.40 8.10
N LEU A 120 5.38 10.69 7.97
CA LEU A 120 5.86 12.06 7.78
C LEU A 120 5.48 12.59 6.40
N ALA A 121 5.63 11.78 5.34
CA ALA A 121 5.22 12.17 4.00
C ALA A 121 3.70 12.31 3.89
N ALA A 122 2.94 11.40 4.50
CA ALA A 122 1.48 11.42 4.43
C ALA A 122 0.85 12.62 5.15
N TYR A 123 1.47 13.10 6.23
CA TYR A 123 0.92 14.16 7.08
C TYR A 123 1.82 15.40 7.14
N ALA A 124 2.99 15.32 7.74
CA ALA A 124 3.83 16.47 8.07
C ALA A 124 4.32 17.22 6.84
N TYR A 125 4.95 16.54 5.89
CA TYR A 125 5.45 17.20 4.67
C TYR A 125 4.34 17.73 3.79
N ARG A 126 3.19 17.07 3.77
CA ARG A 126 2.04 17.55 3.03
C ARG A 126 1.46 18.85 3.61
N TRP A 127 1.39 18.96 4.94
CA TRP A 127 0.83 20.14 5.60
C TRP A 127 1.78 21.33 5.62
N LEU A 128 3.07 21.05 5.81
CA LEU A 128 4.08 22.08 6.08
C LEU A 128 5.04 22.31 4.91
N GLY A 129 5.15 21.38 3.96
CA GLY A 129 6.13 21.45 2.87
C GLY A 129 5.94 22.62 1.87
N GLY A 130 4.77 23.28 1.89
CA GLY A 130 4.55 24.54 1.16
C GLY A 130 5.08 25.78 1.90
N MET A 131 5.34 25.66 3.20
CA MET A 131 5.75 26.76 4.09
C MET A 131 7.17 26.60 4.61
N MET A 132 7.67 25.38 4.72
CA MET A 132 8.97 25.08 5.32
C MET A 132 9.72 23.99 4.55
N PRO A 133 11.07 24.05 4.47
CA PRO A 133 11.87 22.97 3.88
C PRO A 133 11.84 21.71 4.75
N THR A 134 11.95 20.56 4.10
CA THR A 134 11.88 19.23 4.75
C THR A 134 12.76 19.08 5.99
N PRO A 135 14.04 19.52 6.01
CA PRO A 135 14.89 19.38 7.20
C PRO A 135 14.35 20.12 8.44
N LEU A 136 13.65 21.24 8.23
CA LEU A 136 13.04 21.99 9.35
C LEU A 136 11.80 21.27 9.88
N ILE A 137 11.02 20.66 9.00
CA ILE A 137 9.88 19.81 9.38
C ILE A 137 10.37 18.60 10.19
N ASP A 138 11.44 17.92 9.74
CA ASP A 138 12.03 16.78 10.45
C ASP A 138 12.50 17.17 11.86
N ARG A 139 13.08 18.37 12.00
CA ARG A 139 13.47 18.90 13.32
C ARG A 139 12.26 19.11 14.24
N TRP A 140 11.15 19.61 13.72
CA TRP A 140 9.91 19.79 14.48
C TRP A 140 9.29 18.45 14.88
N PHE A 141 9.40 17.44 14.03
CA PHE A 141 8.95 16.06 14.29
C PHE A 141 10.04 15.18 14.89
N GLY A 142 11.06 15.76 15.54
CA GLY A 142 12.14 15.03 16.19
C GLY A 142 11.70 14.02 17.24
N TRP A 143 10.52 14.20 17.86
CA TRP A 143 9.90 13.22 18.73
C TRP A 143 9.52 11.94 17.98
N PHE A 144 9.00 12.05 16.74
CA PHE A 144 8.63 10.92 15.92
C PHE A 144 9.87 10.18 15.41
N TRP A 145 10.92 10.89 15.04
CA TRP A 145 12.21 10.28 14.71
C TRP A 145 12.82 9.54 15.91
N ARG A 146 12.69 10.07 17.14
CA ARG A 146 13.09 9.34 18.35
C ARG A 146 12.28 8.07 18.54
N HIS A 147 10.96 8.11 18.27
CA HIS A 147 10.10 6.94 18.31
C HIS A 147 10.54 5.88 17.30
N LEU A 148 10.76 6.25 16.03
CA LEU A 148 11.23 5.33 15.00
C LEU A 148 12.57 4.68 15.35
N ARG A 149 13.55 5.45 15.85
CA ARG A 149 14.82 4.90 16.35
C ARG A 149 14.64 4.00 17.58
N GLY A 150 13.62 4.27 18.39
CA GLY A 150 13.21 3.38 19.48
C GLY A 150 12.73 2.04 18.97
N LEU A 151 11.86 2.05 17.96
CA LEU A 151 11.39 0.83 17.30
C LEU A 151 12.53 0.08 16.61
N ASP A 152 13.40 0.78 15.87
CA ASP A 152 14.55 0.16 15.18
C ASP A 152 15.40 -0.71 16.12
N ARG A 153 15.55 -0.30 17.39
CA ARG A 153 16.28 -1.07 18.41
C ARG A 153 15.51 -2.30 18.93
N MET A 154 14.19 -2.33 18.78
CA MET A 154 13.31 -3.41 19.29
C MET A 154 13.05 -4.49 18.23
N PHE A 155 13.38 -4.23 16.98
CA PHE A 155 13.13 -5.12 15.84
C PHE A 155 14.44 -5.55 15.20
N ASP A 156 14.49 -6.76 14.64
CA ASP A 156 15.67 -7.29 13.95
C ASP A 156 15.84 -6.68 12.56
N VAL A 157 14.74 -6.21 11.97
CA VAL A 157 14.69 -5.57 10.65
C VAL A 157 13.52 -4.60 10.54
N VAL A 158 13.71 -3.52 9.79
CA VAL A 158 12.66 -2.56 9.38
C VAL A 158 12.51 -2.64 7.87
N ILE A 159 11.42 -3.20 7.39
CA ILE A 159 11.20 -3.49 5.97
C ILE A 159 10.46 -2.34 5.30
N CYS A 160 11.04 -1.85 4.21
CA CYS A 160 10.49 -0.79 3.36
C CYS A 160 10.14 -1.33 1.97
N ALA A 161 9.10 -0.77 1.37
CA ALA A 161 8.65 -1.19 0.04
C ALA A 161 9.53 -0.67 -1.11
N ASN A 162 10.38 0.33 -0.86
CA ASN A 162 11.27 0.95 -1.84
C ASN A 162 12.54 1.54 -1.20
N ASP A 163 13.57 1.75 -2.04
CA ASP A 163 14.89 2.24 -1.61
C ASP A 163 14.84 3.69 -1.10
N ASN A 164 13.95 4.52 -1.64
CA ASN A 164 13.82 5.91 -1.21
C ASN A 164 13.37 6.00 0.25
N LEU A 165 12.35 5.23 0.65
CA LEU A 165 11.92 5.18 2.04
C LEU A 165 13.00 4.59 2.94
N ALA A 166 13.64 3.48 2.54
CA ALA A 166 14.71 2.86 3.30
C ALA A 166 15.87 3.84 3.53
N GLY A 167 16.39 4.47 2.47
CA GLY A 167 17.46 5.48 2.56
C GLY A 167 17.08 6.65 3.47
N ARG A 168 15.87 7.17 3.36
CA ARG A 168 15.40 8.26 4.22
C ARG A 168 15.30 7.85 5.70
N LEU A 169 14.89 6.62 6.00
CA LEU A 169 14.88 6.10 7.37
C LEU A 169 16.31 5.91 7.89
N GLN A 170 17.25 5.44 7.06
CA GLN A 170 18.66 5.32 7.39
C GLN A 170 19.29 6.70 7.66
N ASP A 171 19.02 7.70 6.82
CA ASP A 171 19.41 9.10 7.05
C ASP A 171 18.83 9.65 8.36
N GLY A 172 17.61 9.21 8.72
CA GLY A 172 16.95 9.50 10.00
C GLY A 172 17.53 8.75 11.21
N GLY A 173 18.53 7.88 10.99
CA GLY A 173 19.28 7.15 12.02
C GLY A 173 18.75 5.75 12.35
N LEU A 174 17.91 5.14 11.52
CA LEU A 174 17.55 3.73 11.64
C LEU A 174 18.65 2.87 11.01
N GLN A 175 19.14 1.88 11.76
CA GLN A 175 20.26 1.02 11.33
C GLN A 175 19.80 -0.26 10.64
N ARG A 176 18.54 -0.65 10.86
CA ARG A 176 17.97 -1.93 10.41
C ARG A 176 16.97 -1.78 9.26
N ALA A 177 16.89 -0.59 8.67
CA ALA A 177 16.02 -0.34 7.53
C ALA A 177 16.59 -0.98 6.26
N GLU A 178 15.81 -1.84 5.62
CA GLU A 178 16.16 -2.48 4.34
C GLU A 178 14.97 -2.51 3.38
N THR A 179 15.26 -2.68 2.10
CA THR A 179 14.23 -2.72 1.06
C THR A 179 13.90 -4.16 0.66
N ILE A 180 12.63 -4.53 0.80
CA ILE A 180 12.06 -5.70 0.10
C ILE A 180 11.00 -5.17 -0.85
N ARG A 181 11.37 -5.06 -2.14
CA ARG A 181 10.51 -4.44 -3.15
C ARG A 181 9.22 -5.21 -3.33
N MET A 182 8.11 -4.50 -3.29
CA MET A 182 6.80 -5.08 -3.55
C MET A 182 6.63 -5.49 -5.01
N GLY A 183 5.56 -6.23 -5.30
CA GLY A 183 5.17 -6.67 -6.62
C GLY A 183 3.68 -6.53 -6.88
N VAL A 184 3.23 -6.97 -8.04
CA VAL A 184 1.85 -6.95 -8.50
C VAL A 184 1.35 -8.39 -8.67
N GLU A 185 0.06 -8.60 -8.50
CA GLU A 185 -0.58 -9.91 -8.70
C GLU A 185 -0.42 -10.36 -10.16
N THR A 186 0.24 -11.52 -10.34
CA THR A 186 0.59 -12.04 -11.66
C THR A 186 -0.67 -12.47 -12.44
N GLY A 187 -0.72 -12.12 -13.72
CA GLY A 187 -1.79 -12.55 -14.64
C GLY A 187 -3.08 -11.75 -14.53
N GLN A 188 -3.28 -10.94 -13.49
CA GLN A 188 -4.48 -10.14 -13.32
C GLN A 188 -4.45 -8.85 -14.16
N PHE A 189 -3.28 -8.21 -14.27
CA PHE A 189 -3.07 -6.99 -15.04
C PHE A 189 -2.21 -7.30 -16.28
N SER A 190 -2.69 -6.94 -17.47
CA SER A 190 -2.00 -7.24 -18.72
C SER A 190 -2.43 -6.28 -19.82
N PRO A 191 -1.52 -5.90 -20.74
CA PRO A 191 -1.87 -5.14 -21.94
C PRO A 191 -2.91 -5.84 -22.84
N ARG A 192 -3.00 -7.18 -22.75
CA ARG A 192 -3.94 -8.00 -23.53
C ARG A 192 -5.41 -7.76 -23.17
N LEU A 193 -5.67 -7.15 -22.01
CA LEU A 193 -7.03 -6.83 -21.54
C LEU A 193 -7.58 -5.54 -22.18
N ARG A 194 -6.80 -4.85 -23.04
CA ARG A 194 -7.24 -3.63 -23.70
C ARG A 194 -8.48 -3.89 -24.56
N SER A 195 -9.51 -3.07 -24.36
CA SER A 195 -10.73 -3.03 -25.16
C SER A 195 -11.00 -1.61 -25.64
N LEU A 196 -10.96 -1.41 -26.95
CA LEU A 196 -11.34 -0.14 -27.58
C LEU A 196 -12.82 0.15 -27.41
N GLU A 197 -13.65 -0.88 -27.36
CA GLU A 197 -15.08 -0.74 -27.09
C GLU A 197 -15.34 -0.16 -25.69
N LEU A 198 -14.68 -0.73 -24.65
CA LEU A 198 -14.78 -0.24 -23.29
C LEU A 198 -14.25 1.20 -23.18
N ARG A 199 -13.10 1.51 -23.80
CA ARG A 199 -12.55 2.86 -23.86
C ARG A 199 -13.55 3.85 -24.48
N ASN A 200 -14.12 3.50 -25.63
CA ASN A 200 -15.06 4.38 -26.32
C ASN A 200 -16.40 4.52 -25.57
N ALA A 201 -16.85 3.46 -24.92
CA ALA A 201 -18.03 3.53 -24.03
C ALA A 201 -17.77 4.48 -22.84
N ALA A 202 -16.58 4.42 -22.23
CA ALA A 202 -16.19 5.35 -21.18
C ALA A 202 -16.13 6.80 -21.65
N LEU A 203 -15.59 7.08 -22.84
CA LEU A 203 -15.59 8.43 -23.43
C LEU A 203 -17.02 8.94 -23.73
N ARG A 204 -17.87 8.08 -24.28
CA ARG A 204 -19.28 8.45 -24.50
C ARG A 204 -20.02 8.79 -23.21
N SER A 205 -19.77 8.07 -22.12
CA SER A 205 -20.36 8.39 -20.80
C SER A 205 -19.92 9.74 -20.24
N LEU A 206 -18.80 10.29 -20.75
CA LEU A 206 -18.30 11.62 -20.44
C LEU A 206 -18.72 12.68 -21.48
N ASN A 207 -19.61 12.33 -22.44
CA ASN A 207 -20.01 13.16 -23.58
C ASN A 207 -18.83 13.56 -24.48
N LEU A 208 -17.85 12.64 -24.65
CA LEU A 208 -16.68 12.82 -25.50
C LEU A 208 -16.67 11.81 -26.64
N ASP A 209 -16.10 12.22 -27.78
CA ASP A 209 -15.92 11.33 -28.91
C ASP A 209 -14.67 10.43 -28.78
N PRO A 210 -14.55 9.37 -29.60
CA PRO A 210 -13.42 8.44 -29.57
C PRO A 210 -12.03 9.06 -29.79
N SER A 211 -11.93 10.27 -30.39
CA SER A 211 -10.65 10.97 -30.58
C SER A 211 -10.12 11.62 -29.31
N ALA A 212 -10.95 11.72 -28.26
CA ALA A 212 -10.55 12.27 -26.98
C ALA A 212 -9.58 11.33 -26.25
N THR A 213 -8.76 11.90 -25.36
CA THR A 213 -7.86 11.15 -24.48
C THR A 213 -8.59 10.74 -23.21
N LEU A 214 -8.58 9.45 -22.88
CA LEU A 214 -9.16 8.90 -21.65
C LEU A 214 -8.09 8.73 -20.57
N LEU A 215 -8.17 9.54 -19.53
CA LEU A 215 -7.38 9.38 -18.32
C LEU A 215 -8.15 8.59 -17.24
N VAL A 216 -7.44 7.82 -16.45
CA VAL A 216 -8.00 7.11 -15.30
C VAL A 216 -7.20 7.43 -14.03
N GLY A 217 -7.90 7.69 -12.93
CA GLY A 217 -7.32 7.83 -11.60
C GLY A 217 -7.98 6.84 -10.65
N VAL A 218 -7.20 6.09 -9.87
CA VAL A 218 -7.71 5.06 -8.97
C VAL A 218 -7.13 5.24 -7.57
N GLY A 219 -7.98 5.24 -6.56
CA GLY A 219 -7.52 5.29 -5.18
C GLY A 219 -8.55 5.84 -4.20
N ARG A 220 -8.18 5.86 -2.91
CA ARG A 220 -9.02 6.40 -1.85
C ARG A 220 -9.29 7.90 -2.10
N PHE A 221 -10.53 8.33 -1.88
CA PHE A 221 -10.89 9.75 -1.97
C PHE A 221 -10.57 10.48 -0.66
N SER A 222 -9.29 10.66 -0.42
CA SER A 222 -8.69 11.29 0.74
C SER A 222 -7.77 12.44 0.34
N ALA A 223 -7.37 13.27 1.29
CA ALA A 223 -6.69 14.52 1.01
C ALA A 223 -5.30 14.35 0.37
N GLU A 224 -4.57 13.29 0.77
CA GLU A 224 -3.23 12.98 0.26
C GLU A 224 -3.21 12.58 -1.21
N LYS A 225 -4.34 12.06 -1.73
CA LYS A 225 -4.45 11.67 -3.15
C LYS A 225 -4.64 12.86 -4.10
N ARG A 226 -4.92 14.06 -3.57
CA ARG A 226 -5.01 15.33 -4.32
C ARG A 226 -5.95 15.29 -5.54
N TRP A 227 -7.04 14.53 -5.47
CA TRP A 227 -7.96 14.37 -6.60
C TRP A 227 -8.57 15.68 -7.06
N GLU A 228 -8.81 16.66 -6.15
CA GLU A 228 -9.28 17.98 -6.53
C GLU A 228 -8.28 18.72 -7.44
N MET A 229 -6.98 18.54 -7.19
CA MET A 229 -5.92 19.07 -8.05
C MET A 229 -5.95 18.41 -9.44
N VAL A 230 -6.14 17.09 -9.47
CA VAL A 230 -6.23 16.33 -10.73
C VAL A 230 -7.43 16.78 -11.56
N ILE A 231 -8.62 16.92 -10.95
CA ILE A 231 -9.82 17.41 -11.64
C ILE A 231 -9.60 18.82 -12.21
N ARG A 232 -9.01 19.75 -11.44
CA ARG A 232 -8.72 21.11 -11.93
C ARG A 232 -7.75 21.10 -13.10
N ALA A 233 -6.70 20.29 -13.05
CA ALA A 233 -5.72 20.18 -14.14
C ALA A 233 -6.37 19.63 -15.42
N VAL A 234 -7.24 18.63 -15.30
CA VAL A 234 -8.01 18.10 -16.44
C VAL A 234 -8.97 19.17 -16.98
N GLY A 235 -9.65 19.91 -16.13
CA GLY A 235 -10.54 21.00 -16.52
C GLY A 235 -9.82 22.15 -17.24
N GLU A 236 -8.57 22.45 -16.87
CA GLU A 236 -7.72 23.38 -17.61
C GLU A 236 -7.42 22.87 -19.04
N CYS A 237 -7.04 21.58 -19.15
CA CYS A 237 -6.77 20.95 -20.43
C CYS A 237 -8.02 20.85 -21.33
N SER A 238 -9.18 20.56 -20.77
CA SER A 238 -10.44 20.36 -21.52
C SER A 238 -10.94 21.61 -22.24
N ARG A 239 -10.41 22.80 -21.89
CA ARG A 239 -10.70 24.05 -22.61
C ARG A 239 -10.08 24.10 -24.02
N SER A 240 -8.98 23.42 -24.24
CA SER A 240 -8.21 23.41 -25.49
C SER A 240 -8.05 22.02 -26.12
N ARG A 241 -8.32 20.97 -25.38
CA ARG A 241 -8.15 19.57 -25.80
C ARG A 241 -9.33 18.73 -25.30
N ARG A 242 -9.65 17.66 -26.03
CA ARG A 242 -10.68 16.71 -25.62
C ARG A 242 -10.05 15.67 -24.69
N VAL A 243 -10.25 15.85 -23.38
CA VAL A 243 -9.71 14.98 -22.33
C VAL A 243 -10.83 14.55 -21.39
N GLY A 244 -10.96 13.26 -21.18
CA GLY A 244 -11.87 12.66 -20.20
C GLY A 244 -11.11 12.08 -19.01
N LEU A 245 -11.72 12.09 -17.83
CA LEU A 245 -11.18 11.51 -16.61
C LEU A 245 -12.22 10.64 -15.89
N LEU A 246 -11.86 9.39 -15.65
CA LEU A 246 -12.58 8.54 -14.71
C LEU A 246 -11.82 8.46 -13.40
N LEU A 247 -12.42 8.91 -12.30
CA LEU A 247 -11.90 8.73 -10.95
C LEU A 247 -12.64 7.58 -10.26
N ILE A 248 -11.90 6.53 -9.88
CA ILE A 248 -12.45 5.31 -9.31
C ILE A 248 -12.00 5.18 -7.86
N GLY A 249 -12.96 5.11 -6.95
CA GLY A 249 -12.62 4.98 -5.54
C GLY A 249 -13.78 5.27 -4.60
N ASP A 250 -13.43 5.41 -3.34
CA ASP A 250 -14.34 5.83 -2.28
C ASP A 250 -13.55 6.54 -1.17
N GLY A 251 -14.23 7.34 -0.37
CA GLY A 251 -13.61 8.02 0.76
C GLY A 251 -14.33 9.30 1.20
N PRO A 252 -13.81 9.95 2.25
CA PRO A 252 -14.50 11.06 2.90
C PRO A 252 -14.68 12.29 1.98
N ARG A 253 -13.90 12.38 0.89
CA ARG A 253 -14.00 13.50 -0.07
C ARG A 253 -14.91 13.24 -1.25
N LYS A 254 -15.59 12.08 -1.33
CA LYS A 254 -16.41 11.67 -2.47
C LYS A 254 -17.38 12.77 -2.92
N ARG A 255 -18.24 13.27 -2.02
CA ARG A 255 -19.23 14.33 -2.34
C ARG A 255 -18.59 15.63 -2.85
N LYS A 256 -17.37 15.94 -2.38
CA LYS A 256 -16.64 17.13 -2.84
C LYS A 256 -16.11 16.93 -4.25
N LEU A 257 -15.61 15.74 -4.56
CA LEU A 257 -15.10 15.39 -5.88
C LEU A 257 -16.23 15.31 -6.92
N GLU A 258 -17.36 14.73 -6.55
CA GLU A 258 -18.57 14.68 -7.41
C GLU A 258 -18.99 16.10 -7.81
N ARG A 259 -19.19 16.99 -6.84
CA ARG A 259 -19.54 18.40 -7.12
C ARG A 259 -18.52 19.11 -8.01
N LEU A 260 -17.21 18.85 -7.80
CA LEU A 260 -16.16 19.47 -8.61
C LEU A 260 -16.16 18.88 -10.03
N ALA A 261 -16.41 17.59 -10.19
CA ALA A 261 -16.52 16.92 -11.48
C ALA A 261 -17.69 17.46 -12.29
N ASP A 262 -18.87 17.64 -11.67
CA ASP A 262 -20.07 18.19 -12.30
C ASP A 262 -19.82 19.60 -12.87
N CYS A 263 -19.03 20.43 -12.16
CA CYS A 263 -18.68 21.79 -12.60
C CYS A 263 -17.58 21.79 -13.67
N THR A 264 -16.81 20.71 -13.84
CA THR A 264 -15.64 20.68 -14.72
C THR A 264 -15.99 20.21 -16.14
N GLY A 265 -16.93 19.27 -16.26
CA GLY A 265 -17.22 18.54 -17.51
C GLY A 265 -16.13 17.52 -17.86
N GLY A 266 -16.50 16.47 -18.60
CA GLY A 266 -15.57 15.42 -19.00
C GLY A 266 -14.94 14.60 -17.87
N VAL A 267 -15.47 14.69 -16.63
CA VAL A 267 -14.98 13.99 -15.45
C VAL A 267 -16.12 13.20 -14.81
N ALA A 268 -15.89 11.93 -14.51
CA ALA A 268 -16.81 11.12 -13.72
C ALA A 268 -16.12 10.56 -12.47
N VAL A 269 -16.86 10.56 -11.36
CA VAL A 269 -16.45 9.97 -10.09
C VAL A 269 -17.21 8.67 -9.91
N LEU A 270 -16.52 7.55 -10.01
CA LEU A 270 -17.08 6.22 -9.93
C LEU A 270 -16.82 5.57 -8.57
N PRO A 271 -17.74 4.71 -8.09
CA PRO A 271 -17.50 3.96 -6.87
C PRO A 271 -16.30 3.03 -7.01
N ARG A 272 -15.76 2.59 -5.88
CA ARG A 272 -14.72 1.56 -5.86
C ARG A 272 -15.22 0.29 -6.57
N LEU A 273 -14.46 -0.20 -7.53
CA LEU A 273 -14.70 -1.49 -8.16
C LEU A 273 -14.24 -2.60 -7.19
N SER A 274 -15.16 -3.49 -6.84
CA SER A 274 -14.87 -4.67 -6.01
C SER A 274 -14.26 -5.79 -6.85
N ASP A 275 -14.66 -5.89 -8.11
CA ASP A 275 -14.12 -6.85 -9.07
C ASP A 275 -12.79 -6.30 -9.65
N ARG A 276 -11.70 -6.98 -9.29
CA ARG A 276 -10.35 -6.66 -9.75
C ARG A 276 -10.19 -6.86 -11.26
N SER A 277 -10.95 -7.77 -11.86
CA SER A 277 -10.91 -8.03 -13.32
C SER A 277 -11.48 -6.86 -14.11
N GLN A 278 -12.57 -6.25 -13.61
CA GLN A 278 -13.12 -5.02 -14.21
C GLN A 278 -12.14 -3.86 -14.10
N LEU A 279 -11.46 -3.71 -12.95
CA LEU A 279 -10.43 -2.69 -12.79
C LEU A 279 -9.27 -2.90 -13.77
N ALA A 280 -8.81 -4.14 -13.93
CA ALA A 280 -7.72 -4.47 -14.84
C ALA A 280 -8.06 -4.18 -16.30
N GLN A 281 -9.29 -4.52 -16.74
CA GLN A 281 -9.78 -4.18 -18.08
C GLN A 281 -9.85 -2.67 -18.30
N LEU A 282 -10.37 -1.93 -17.32
CA LEU A 282 -10.50 -0.48 -17.44
C LEU A 282 -9.12 0.20 -17.46
N LEU A 283 -8.18 -0.21 -16.60
CA LEU A 283 -6.81 0.26 -16.65
C LEU A 283 -6.17 0.00 -18.01
N ALA A 284 -6.20 -1.24 -18.50
CA ALA A 284 -5.62 -1.58 -19.79
C ALA A 284 -6.23 -0.80 -20.97
N SER A 285 -7.51 -0.40 -20.85
CA SER A 285 -8.26 0.28 -21.90
C SER A 285 -8.09 1.80 -21.89
N ALA A 286 -7.74 2.42 -20.77
CA ALA A 286 -7.46 3.86 -20.68
C ALA A 286 -6.19 4.26 -21.46
N ASP A 287 -6.05 5.54 -21.79
CA ASP A 287 -4.87 6.05 -22.50
C ASP A 287 -3.71 6.34 -21.56
N ALA A 288 -3.99 6.78 -20.31
CA ALA A 288 -2.99 6.90 -19.26
C ALA A 288 -3.62 6.82 -17.86
N LEU A 289 -2.81 6.35 -16.91
CA LEU A 289 -3.06 6.58 -15.48
C LEU A 289 -2.62 8.00 -15.13
N VAL A 290 -3.46 8.74 -14.40
CA VAL A 290 -3.05 9.99 -13.74
C VAL A 290 -3.05 9.79 -12.21
N HIS A 291 -1.96 10.18 -11.54
CA HIS A 291 -1.80 10.04 -10.10
C HIS A 291 -1.41 11.36 -9.45
N GLY A 292 -2.01 11.69 -8.30
CA GLY A 292 -1.82 12.99 -7.64
C GLY A 292 -0.99 12.94 -6.36
N CYS A 293 -0.67 11.74 -5.83
CA CYS A 293 -0.07 11.58 -4.51
C CYS A 293 1.44 11.36 -4.58
N GLU A 294 2.19 12.19 -3.87
CA GLU A 294 3.63 12.03 -3.68
C GLU A 294 4.01 11.25 -2.40
N ALA A 295 3.04 10.90 -1.58
CA ALA A 295 3.26 10.24 -0.28
C ALA A 295 3.07 8.72 -0.30
N GLU A 296 3.09 8.10 -1.47
CA GLU A 296 3.01 6.65 -1.61
C GLU A 296 4.33 5.97 -1.26
N THR A 297 4.24 4.82 -0.60
CA THR A 297 5.41 3.96 -0.30
C THR A 297 5.69 2.94 -1.39
N PHE A 298 4.67 2.50 -2.13
CA PHE A 298 4.82 1.61 -3.29
C PHE A 298 4.01 2.06 -4.51
N CYS A 299 2.85 2.69 -4.29
CA CYS A 299 1.92 3.07 -5.34
C CYS A 299 1.42 1.86 -6.17
N MET A 300 0.69 0.95 -5.52
CA MET A 300 0.16 -0.27 -6.16
C MET A 300 -0.51 0.02 -7.50
N VAL A 301 -1.33 1.08 -7.59
CA VAL A 301 -2.04 1.42 -8.83
C VAL A 301 -1.10 1.81 -9.97
N ALA A 302 0.04 2.44 -9.70
CA ALA A 302 1.03 2.75 -10.72
C ALA A 302 1.73 1.47 -11.20
N ALA A 303 2.02 0.53 -10.30
CA ALA A 303 2.55 -0.78 -10.66
C ALA A 303 1.54 -1.63 -11.46
N GLU A 304 0.25 -1.57 -11.10
CA GLU A 304 -0.85 -2.19 -11.84
C GLU A 304 -1.02 -1.58 -13.23
N ALA A 305 -0.91 -0.26 -13.37
CA ALA A 305 -0.93 0.44 -14.64
C ALA A 305 0.26 0.04 -15.52
N ARG A 306 1.46 -0.05 -14.94
CA ARG A 306 2.64 -0.55 -15.65
C ARG A 306 2.44 -1.98 -16.14
N ALA A 307 1.92 -2.88 -15.29
CA ALA A 307 1.57 -4.25 -15.69
C ALA A 307 0.50 -4.29 -16.78
N SER A 308 -0.42 -3.33 -16.78
CA SER A 308 -1.45 -3.16 -17.83
C SER A 308 -0.91 -2.55 -19.14
N GLY A 309 0.37 -2.16 -19.18
CA GLY A 309 1.00 -1.55 -20.35
C GLY A 309 0.40 -0.18 -20.71
N ILE A 310 -0.05 0.60 -19.73
CA ILE A 310 -0.54 1.96 -19.99
C ILE A 310 0.47 3.01 -19.51
N PRO A 311 0.59 4.12 -20.25
CA PRO A 311 1.39 5.27 -19.84
C PRO A 311 0.91 5.86 -18.51
N MET A 312 1.80 6.61 -17.84
CA MET A 312 1.48 7.22 -16.56
C MET A 312 1.84 8.71 -16.52
N ILE A 313 1.02 9.49 -15.82
CA ILE A 313 1.31 10.90 -15.48
C ILE A 313 1.35 10.98 -13.95
N VAL A 314 2.55 11.08 -13.37
CA VAL A 314 2.80 10.92 -11.95
C VAL A 314 3.61 12.08 -11.37
N PRO A 315 3.53 12.34 -10.05
CA PRO A 315 4.42 13.32 -9.42
C PRO A 315 5.89 12.97 -9.59
N ASP A 316 6.77 13.99 -9.57
CA ASP A 316 8.24 13.85 -9.69
C ASP A 316 8.92 13.27 -8.44
N ARG A 317 8.15 12.88 -7.43
CA ARG A 317 8.61 12.26 -6.18
C ARG A 317 7.56 11.30 -5.61
N GLY A 318 7.99 10.46 -4.66
CA GLY A 318 7.19 9.35 -4.10
C GLY A 318 7.21 8.13 -5.02
N ALA A 319 6.67 7.00 -4.55
CA ALA A 319 6.80 5.73 -5.24
C ALA A 319 6.09 5.63 -6.62
N GLY A 320 5.27 6.61 -6.99
CA GLY A 320 4.68 6.66 -8.33
C GLY A 320 5.73 6.84 -9.42
N ILE A 321 6.78 7.65 -9.16
CA ILE A 321 7.86 7.90 -10.13
C ILE A 321 8.73 6.65 -10.37
N ASP A 322 8.88 5.79 -9.36
CA ASP A 322 9.66 4.56 -9.46
C ASP A 322 9.06 3.56 -10.46
N GLN A 323 7.76 3.70 -10.75
CA GLN A 323 7.05 2.89 -11.73
C GLN A 323 7.10 3.48 -13.16
N LEU A 324 7.47 4.76 -13.31
CA LEU A 324 7.51 5.43 -14.59
C LEU A 324 8.73 4.98 -15.41
N VAL A 325 8.48 4.51 -16.61
CA VAL A 325 9.53 4.07 -17.54
C VAL A 325 9.77 5.18 -18.58
N PRO A 326 11.04 5.40 -19.00
CA PRO A 326 11.34 6.37 -20.06
C PRO A 326 10.49 6.16 -21.32
N GLY A 327 9.84 7.22 -21.77
CA GLY A 327 8.96 7.20 -22.95
C GLY A 327 7.55 6.67 -22.71
N ALA A 328 7.23 6.16 -21.51
CA ALA A 328 5.92 5.62 -21.15
C ALA A 328 5.10 6.59 -20.29
N GLY A 329 5.22 7.88 -20.51
CA GLY A 329 4.46 8.91 -19.80
C GLY A 329 5.31 10.10 -19.36
N PHE A 330 4.82 10.84 -18.39
CA PHE A 330 5.44 12.07 -17.88
C PHE A 330 5.41 12.16 -16.37
N SER A 331 6.47 12.73 -15.80
CA SER A 331 6.44 13.24 -14.44
C SER A 331 6.09 14.73 -14.41
N TYR A 332 5.55 15.20 -13.31
CA TYR A 332 5.25 16.61 -13.09
C TYR A 332 5.63 17.03 -11.67
N ARG A 333 5.91 18.33 -11.48
CA ARG A 333 6.21 18.86 -10.14
C ARG A 333 5.03 18.60 -9.20
N ALA A 334 5.27 17.83 -8.13
CA ALA A 334 4.28 17.44 -7.15
C ALA A 334 3.50 18.64 -6.59
N ALA A 335 2.24 18.42 -6.24
CA ALA A 335 1.32 19.39 -5.66
C ALA A 335 1.07 20.66 -6.53
N SER A 336 1.20 20.56 -7.85
CA SER A 336 0.98 21.66 -8.78
C SER A 336 0.00 21.25 -9.90
N ASP A 337 -1.21 21.80 -9.88
CA ASP A 337 -2.22 21.61 -10.92
C ASP A 337 -1.75 22.12 -12.29
N ARG A 338 -1.08 23.29 -12.35
CA ARG A 338 -0.49 23.82 -13.59
C ARG A 338 0.61 22.92 -14.16
N ALA A 339 1.45 22.32 -13.29
CA ALA A 339 2.48 21.38 -13.76
C ALA A 339 1.85 20.10 -14.28
N LEU A 340 0.82 19.59 -13.61
CA LEU A 340 0.05 18.43 -14.07
C LEU A 340 -0.67 18.73 -15.40
N ALA A 341 -1.30 19.89 -15.56
CA ALA A 341 -1.94 20.29 -16.81
C ALA A 341 -0.92 20.32 -17.97
N ARG A 342 0.28 20.90 -17.76
CA ARG A 342 1.35 20.86 -18.78
C ARG A 342 1.80 19.44 -19.13
N ALA A 343 1.89 18.54 -18.13
CA ALA A 343 2.26 17.14 -18.38
C ALA A 343 1.17 16.41 -19.17
N ILE A 344 -0.11 16.68 -18.92
CA ILE A 344 -1.24 16.15 -19.71
C ILE A 344 -1.16 16.67 -21.15
N HIS A 345 -0.91 17.95 -21.37
CA HIS A 345 -0.73 18.52 -22.71
C HIS A 345 0.44 17.86 -23.44
N ALA A 346 1.61 17.75 -22.82
CA ALA A 346 2.79 17.11 -23.40
C ALA A 346 2.53 15.63 -23.73
N PHE A 347 1.75 14.93 -22.88
CA PHE A 347 1.33 13.56 -23.14
C PHE A 347 0.49 13.45 -24.41
N ILE A 348 -0.49 14.33 -24.60
CA ILE A 348 -1.37 14.34 -25.77
C ILE A 348 -0.58 14.70 -27.02
N GLU A 349 0.28 15.72 -26.97
CA GLU A 349 1.09 16.19 -28.11
C GLU A 349 2.11 15.15 -28.57
N ARG A 350 2.71 14.40 -27.64
CA ARG A 350 3.64 13.32 -28.00
C ARG A 350 2.94 12.11 -28.62
N GLY A 351 1.63 12.01 -28.51
CA GLY A 351 0.80 10.90 -29.00
C GLY A 351 0.68 9.75 -27.97
N PRO A 352 -0.54 9.49 -27.49
CA PRO A 352 -0.79 8.43 -26.49
C PRO A 352 -0.36 7.03 -26.96
N GLU A 353 -0.56 6.70 -28.23
CA GLU A 353 -0.21 5.37 -28.78
C GLU A 353 1.31 5.12 -28.83
N LEU A 354 2.11 6.14 -29.12
CA LEU A 354 3.58 6.02 -29.09
C LEU A 354 4.08 5.69 -27.69
N GLN A 355 3.52 6.37 -26.67
CA GLN A 355 3.87 6.16 -25.28
C GLN A 355 3.35 4.82 -24.75
N ARG A 356 2.17 4.39 -25.22
CA ARG A 356 1.63 3.06 -24.95
C ARG A 356 2.57 1.96 -25.48
N ALA A 357 3.10 2.11 -26.68
CA ALA A 357 4.05 1.14 -27.20
C ALA A 357 5.30 0.98 -26.31
N ALA A 358 5.78 2.07 -25.70
CA ALA A 358 6.86 2.02 -24.71
C ALA A 358 6.40 1.35 -23.40
N ALA A 359 5.20 1.67 -22.92
CA ALA A 359 4.62 1.09 -21.70
C ALA A 359 4.42 -0.43 -21.83
N VAL A 360 3.91 -0.88 -22.99
CA VAL A 360 3.70 -2.32 -23.26
C VAL A 360 5.04 -3.09 -23.26
N ARG A 361 6.10 -2.54 -23.86
CA ARG A 361 7.43 -3.16 -23.81
C ARG A 361 7.99 -3.31 -22.39
N SER A 362 7.54 -2.49 -21.46
CA SER A 362 7.99 -2.42 -20.07
C SER A 362 6.98 -2.96 -19.09
N SER A 363 5.95 -3.66 -19.55
CA SER A 363 4.84 -4.17 -18.72
C SER A 363 5.20 -5.39 -17.87
N VAL A 364 6.38 -5.98 -18.08
CA VAL A 364 6.90 -7.02 -17.19
C VAL A 364 7.31 -6.36 -15.87
N VAL A 365 6.60 -6.70 -14.82
CA VAL A 365 6.79 -6.18 -13.46
C VAL A 365 7.08 -7.33 -12.50
N ARG A 366 7.71 -7.01 -11.37
CA ARG A 366 7.93 -7.96 -10.29
C ARG A 366 6.58 -8.50 -9.79
N SER A 367 6.50 -9.81 -9.57
CA SER A 367 5.29 -10.42 -9.03
C SER A 367 5.18 -10.21 -7.53
N ILE A 368 3.94 -10.26 -7.01
CA ILE A 368 3.71 -10.24 -5.57
C ILE A 368 4.24 -11.52 -4.90
N ASP A 369 4.30 -12.63 -5.63
CA ASP A 369 4.88 -13.88 -5.14
C ASP A 369 6.40 -13.80 -4.99
N ASP A 370 7.10 -13.07 -5.88
CA ASP A 370 8.54 -12.80 -5.71
C ASP A 370 8.79 -11.94 -4.48
N HIS A 371 7.91 -10.96 -4.21
CA HIS A 371 7.98 -10.17 -2.99
C HIS A 371 7.84 -11.05 -1.73
N PHE A 372 6.81 -11.90 -1.68
CA PHE A 372 6.60 -12.74 -0.50
C PHE A 372 7.67 -13.84 -0.35
N ARG A 373 8.23 -14.35 -1.46
CA ARG A 373 9.38 -15.26 -1.41
C ARG A 373 10.56 -14.60 -0.69
N ASP A 374 10.92 -13.38 -1.10
CA ASP A 374 12.04 -12.67 -0.48
C ASP A 374 11.74 -12.27 0.96
N LEU A 375 10.49 -11.89 1.26
CA LEU A 375 10.04 -11.55 2.60
C LEU A 375 10.18 -12.75 3.56
N PHE A 376 9.65 -13.91 3.15
CA PHE A 376 9.70 -15.12 3.98
C PHE A 376 11.11 -15.69 4.06
N ALA A 377 11.91 -15.60 3.01
CA ALA A 377 13.33 -15.97 3.06
C ALA A 377 14.10 -15.07 4.05
N ARG A 378 13.77 -13.78 4.10
CA ARG A 378 14.37 -12.86 5.08
C ARG A 378 13.98 -13.23 6.52
N TYR A 379 12.74 -13.63 6.76
CA TYR A 379 12.28 -14.08 8.07
C TYR A 379 12.98 -15.35 8.50
N ALA A 380 13.13 -16.33 7.61
CA ALA A 380 13.86 -17.57 7.88
C ALA A 380 15.32 -17.30 8.26
N GLY A 381 16.01 -16.43 7.55
CA GLY A 381 17.38 -16.06 7.87
C GLY A 381 17.52 -15.23 9.16
N LEU A 382 16.46 -14.62 9.69
CA LEU A 382 16.43 -14.03 11.02
C LEU A 382 16.28 -15.09 12.11
N GLU A 383 15.39 -16.04 11.89
CA GLU A 383 15.15 -17.16 12.81
C GLU A 383 16.43 -18.00 13.02
N GLU A 384 17.12 -18.36 11.93
CA GLU A 384 18.39 -19.10 12.00
C GLU A 384 19.42 -18.39 12.88
N ARG A 385 19.60 -17.06 12.71
CA ARG A 385 20.51 -16.26 13.53
C ARG A 385 20.06 -16.16 14.99
N HIS A 386 18.76 -16.09 15.25
CA HIS A 386 18.23 -16.10 16.61
C HIS A 386 18.53 -17.42 17.32
N LEU A 387 18.38 -18.56 16.65
CA LEU A 387 18.71 -19.87 17.19
C LEU A 387 20.21 -20.02 17.48
N GLU A 388 21.08 -19.48 16.63
CA GLU A 388 22.53 -19.50 16.83
C GLU A 388 23.00 -18.61 18.01
N THR A 389 22.31 -17.51 18.26
CA THR A 389 22.68 -16.54 19.31
C THR A 389 21.99 -16.79 20.65
N TRP A 390 20.96 -17.65 20.69
CA TRP A 390 20.25 -17.98 21.91
C TRP A 390 21.11 -18.90 22.81
N PRO A 391 21.41 -18.52 24.08
CA PRO A 391 22.21 -19.36 24.95
C PRO A 391 21.49 -20.67 25.23
N ILE A 392 22.14 -21.81 24.94
CA ILE A 392 21.62 -23.17 25.10
C ILE A 392 21.37 -23.55 26.61
N ASN A 393 21.44 -22.62 27.51
CA ASN A 393 21.30 -22.82 28.96
C ASN A 393 19.85 -22.72 29.44
N GLY A 394 18.92 -23.41 28.81
CA GLY A 394 17.51 -23.39 29.20
C GLY A 394 16.68 -24.60 28.79
N LEU A 395 17.32 -25.72 28.49
CA LEU A 395 16.58 -26.98 28.32
C LEU A 395 16.16 -27.53 29.71
N SER A 396 15.10 -26.95 30.28
CA SER A 396 14.23 -27.70 31.20
C SER A 396 13.40 -28.68 30.36
N GLU A 397 13.33 -29.92 30.80
CA GLU A 397 12.67 -31.05 30.17
C GLU A 397 11.28 -30.70 29.60
N PRO A 398 10.88 -31.32 28.47
CA PRO A 398 9.58 -31.06 27.88
C PRO A 398 8.47 -31.41 28.86
N ALA A 399 7.66 -30.41 29.20
CA ALA A 399 6.46 -30.62 29.99
C ALA A 399 5.56 -31.63 29.24
N VAL A 400 5.25 -32.74 29.89
CA VAL A 400 4.30 -33.75 29.43
C VAL A 400 2.97 -33.07 29.14
N VAL A 401 2.58 -33.00 27.87
CA VAL A 401 1.28 -32.51 27.45
C VAL A 401 0.20 -33.46 27.94
N PRO A 402 -0.80 -33.02 28.73
CA PRO A 402 -1.92 -33.92 29.05
C PRO A 402 -2.79 -34.10 27.80
N GLU A 403 -2.95 -35.36 27.42
CA GLU A 403 -3.95 -35.84 26.47
C GLU A 403 -5.36 -35.64 27.05
N HIS A 404 -5.96 -34.46 26.89
CA HIS A 404 -7.40 -34.27 27.09
C HIS A 404 -7.84 -32.91 26.51
N ALA A 405 -8.18 -32.90 25.23
CA ALA A 405 -9.17 -32.00 24.62
C ALA A 405 -9.66 -32.54 23.26
N ALA A 406 -10.08 -33.78 23.23
CA ALA A 406 -11.07 -34.20 22.22
C ALA A 406 -12.44 -34.19 22.91
N VAL A 407 -13.47 -33.78 22.12
CA VAL A 407 -14.89 -33.75 22.45
C VAL A 407 -15.41 -32.43 23.07
N MET A 408 -15.90 -31.54 22.18
CA MET A 408 -17.35 -31.14 22.22
C MET A 408 -17.75 -30.53 20.86
N ARG A 409 -18.88 -30.96 20.42
CA ARG A 409 -19.64 -30.84 19.15
C ARG A 409 -19.95 -29.43 18.67
#